data_4a923bf8cde156ff15a9c69ed84ce57a
#
_entry.id   4a923bf8cde156ff15a9c69ed84ce57a
#
_cell.length_a   1.000
_cell.length_b   1.000
_cell.length_c   1.000
_cell.angle_alpha   90.00
_cell.angle_beta   90.00
_cell.angle_gamma   90.00
#
_symmetry.space_group_name_H-M   'P 1'
#
loop_
_entity.id
_entity.type
_entity.pdbx_description
1 polymer ?
#
loop_
_entity_poly.entity_id
_entity_poly.type
_entity_poly.pdbx_seq_one_letter_code
_entity_poly.pdbx_strand_id
1 'polypeptide(L)'
;YWRRDAAGRLVVGGKGTLRAPRGVRSFALAERMRSRLYPSLPDAPPEFYWGGRVAVTPDRLPRLFALSPGLWAAVQCNGKGVAWCTASGPAFADLLTGADPRGLPLPPPEPLRPIPLHPLRQAYAAAGSLWLRARDALERAA
;
A
#
# COMPACT_ATOMS: atom_id res chain seq x y z
N TYR A 1 8.46 -4.83 -6.12
CA TYR A 1 8.23 -6.28 -6.09
C TYR A 1 8.11 -6.84 -7.50
N TRP A 2 8.40 -8.10 -7.65
CA TRP A 2 8.18 -8.86 -8.88
C TRP A 2 7.80 -10.30 -8.53
N ARG A 3 7.08 -10.93 -9.41
CA ARG A 3 6.68 -12.35 -9.28
C ARG A 3 6.33 -12.92 -10.65
N ARG A 4 6.31 -14.24 -10.76
CA ARG A 4 5.68 -14.93 -11.89
C ARG A 4 4.25 -15.33 -11.52
N ASP A 5 3.33 -15.24 -12.46
CA ASP A 5 2.00 -15.81 -12.31
C ASP A 5 1.97 -17.29 -12.73
N ALA A 6 0.82 -17.93 -12.61
CA ALA A 6 0.63 -19.34 -12.97
C ALA A 6 0.85 -19.62 -14.48
N ALA A 7 0.67 -18.63 -15.34
CA ALA A 7 0.94 -18.72 -16.77
C ALA A 7 2.39 -18.41 -17.13
N GLY A 8 3.27 -18.19 -16.14
CA GLY A 8 4.69 -17.90 -16.34
C GLY A 8 5.00 -16.44 -16.69
N ARG A 9 4.00 -15.53 -16.68
CA ARG A 9 4.19 -14.12 -17.01
C ARG A 9 4.89 -13.40 -15.85
N LEU A 10 5.76 -12.45 -16.19
CA LEU A 10 6.42 -11.61 -15.21
C LEU A 10 5.46 -10.46 -14.78
N VAL A 11 5.16 -10.38 -13.51
CA VAL A 11 4.41 -9.28 -12.89
C VAL A 11 5.39 -8.39 -12.14
N VAL A 12 5.51 -7.14 -12.56
CA VAL A 12 6.36 -6.13 -11.91
C VAL A 12 5.51 -5.00 -11.36
N GLY A 13 5.74 -4.63 -10.13
CA GLY A 13 5.02 -3.54 -9.51
C GLY A 13 5.87 -2.73 -8.55
N GLY A 14 5.42 -1.52 -8.27
CA GLY A 14 6.13 -0.62 -7.40
C GLY A 14 5.26 0.55 -6.93
N LYS A 15 5.88 1.48 -6.24
CA LYS A 15 5.24 2.72 -5.81
C LYS A 15 4.87 3.54 -7.04
N GLY A 16 3.59 3.87 -7.16
CA GLY A 16 3.07 4.76 -8.18
C GLY A 16 3.28 6.24 -7.86
N THR A 17 2.58 7.07 -8.60
CA THR A 17 2.51 8.52 -8.40
C THR A 17 1.33 8.89 -7.50
N LEU A 18 1.27 10.15 -7.05
CA LEU A 18 0.12 10.68 -6.29
C LEU A 18 -1.16 10.80 -7.14
N ARG A 19 -1.02 10.75 -8.45
CA ARG A 19 -2.14 10.79 -9.41
C ARG A 19 -2.50 9.38 -9.85
N ALA A 20 -3.77 9.16 -10.15
CA ALA A 20 -4.20 7.92 -10.78
C ALA A 20 -3.43 7.69 -12.10
N PRO A 21 -3.03 6.45 -12.40
CA PRO A 21 -2.33 6.15 -13.63
C PRO A 21 -3.22 6.47 -14.85
N ARG A 22 -2.62 7.08 -15.85
CA ARG A 22 -3.26 7.41 -17.13
C ARG A 22 -2.40 6.88 -18.26
N GLY A 23 -2.79 5.74 -18.81
CA GLY A 23 -2.06 5.09 -19.91
C GLY A 23 -0.68 4.55 -19.52
N VAL A 24 -0.01 3.94 -20.48
CA VAL A 24 1.26 3.19 -20.33
C VAL A 24 2.39 4.03 -19.72
N ARG A 25 2.46 5.32 -20.06
CA ARG A 25 3.51 6.22 -19.54
C ARG A 25 3.57 6.32 -18.02
N SER A 26 2.44 6.08 -17.33
CA SER A 26 2.38 6.05 -15.86
C SER A 26 3.18 4.91 -15.25
N PHE A 27 3.54 3.90 -16.03
CA PHE A 27 4.27 2.70 -15.61
C PHE A 27 5.74 2.69 -16.05
N ALA A 28 6.25 3.80 -16.61
CA ALA A 28 7.63 3.91 -17.09
C ALA A 28 8.69 3.57 -16.03
N LEU A 29 8.39 3.78 -14.74
CA LEU A 29 9.29 3.37 -13.66
C LEU A 29 9.34 1.84 -13.52
N ALA A 30 8.19 1.17 -13.56
CA ALA A 30 8.12 -0.29 -13.50
C ALA A 30 8.85 -0.92 -14.70
N GLU A 31 8.69 -0.33 -15.88
CA GLU A 31 9.37 -0.77 -17.10
C GLU A 31 10.89 -0.60 -17.01
N ARG A 32 11.37 0.53 -16.52
CA ARG A 32 12.81 0.73 -16.25
C ARG A 32 13.36 -0.27 -15.23
N MET A 33 12.58 -0.63 -14.21
CA MET A 33 12.96 -1.65 -13.23
C MET A 33 13.01 -3.03 -13.88
N ARG A 34 12.05 -3.37 -14.73
CA ARG A 34 12.04 -4.60 -15.50
C ARG A 34 13.31 -4.74 -16.34
N SER A 35 13.61 -3.73 -17.15
CA SER A 35 14.78 -3.75 -18.04
C SER A 35 16.11 -3.87 -17.29
N ARG A 36 16.21 -3.29 -16.09
CA ARG A 36 17.40 -3.43 -15.24
C ARG A 36 17.54 -4.80 -14.60
N LEU A 37 16.42 -5.37 -14.11
CA LEU A 37 16.43 -6.66 -13.40
C LEU A 37 16.47 -7.86 -14.34
N TYR A 38 15.90 -7.69 -15.54
CA TYR A 38 15.76 -8.75 -16.53
C TYR A 38 16.14 -8.24 -17.92
N PRO A 39 17.43 -7.91 -18.15
CA PRO A 39 17.89 -7.37 -19.43
C PRO A 39 17.76 -8.35 -20.59
N SER A 40 17.70 -9.65 -20.30
CA SER A 40 17.53 -10.71 -21.31
C SER A 40 16.08 -10.88 -21.79
N LEU A 41 15.11 -10.26 -21.11
CA LEU A 41 13.73 -10.33 -21.59
C LEU A 41 13.54 -9.40 -22.79
N PRO A 42 12.80 -9.87 -23.81
CA PRO A 42 12.51 -9.06 -24.99
C PRO A 42 11.81 -7.77 -24.61
N ASP A 43 12.10 -6.72 -25.37
CA ASP A 43 11.44 -5.43 -25.21
C ASP A 43 10.05 -5.50 -25.84
N ALA A 44 9.10 -5.94 -25.07
CA ALA A 44 7.69 -6.09 -25.46
C ALA A 44 6.81 -5.21 -24.57
N PRO A 45 5.75 -4.63 -25.12
CA PRO A 45 4.81 -3.87 -24.32
C PRO A 45 4.15 -4.78 -23.28
N PRO A 46 3.80 -4.25 -22.10
CA PRO A 46 3.10 -5.04 -21.10
C PRO A 46 1.73 -5.47 -21.63
N GLU A 47 1.39 -6.73 -21.43
CA GLU A 47 0.08 -7.30 -21.79
C GLU A 47 -1.04 -6.66 -20.96
N PHE A 48 -0.76 -6.43 -19.69
CA PHE A 48 -1.67 -5.77 -18.75
C PHE A 48 -0.95 -4.73 -17.92
N TYR A 49 -1.66 -3.65 -17.58
CA TYR A 49 -1.20 -2.68 -16.61
C TYR A 49 -2.38 -2.15 -15.79
N TRP A 50 -2.15 -1.99 -14.51
CA TRP A 50 -3.16 -1.48 -13.58
C TRP A 50 -2.51 -0.72 -12.42
N GLY A 51 -3.30 0.07 -11.74
CA GLY A 51 -2.87 0.77 -10.55
C GLY A 51 -4.02 0.90 -9.56
N GLY A 52 -3.68 1.02 -8.29
CA GLY A 52 -4.62 1.21 -7.20
C GLY A 52 -4.21 2.36 -6.29
N ARG A 53 -5.13 2.77 -5.45
CA ARG A 53 -4.87 3.76 -4.40
C ARG A 53 -4.56 3.03 -3.09
N VAL A 54 -3.59 3.53 -2.37
CA VAL A 54 -3.23 3.06 -1.03
C VAL A 54 -3.57 4.15 -0.04
N ALA A 55 -4.35 3.81 0.99
CA ALA A 55 -4.56 4.67 2.13
C ALA A 55 -3.32 4.59 3.04
N VAL A 56 -2.77 5.75 3.37
CA VAL A 56 -1.58 5.86 4.21
C VAL A 56 -1.92 6.71 5.42
N THR A 57 -1.61 6.20 6.61
CA THR A 57 -1.69 6.93 7.87
C THR A 57 -0.36 7.64 8.17
N PRO A 58 -0.37 8.73 8.96
CA PRO A 58 0.85 9.42 9.34
C PRO A 58 1.86 8.52 10.06
N ASP A 59 1.38 7.65 10.94
CA ASP A 59 2.18 6.71 11.72
C ASP A 59 2.44 5.37 11.00
N ARG A 60 1.85 5.19 9.82
CA ARG A 60 1.93 3.97 9.00
C ARG A 60 1.45 2.69 9.69
N LEU A 61 0.55 2.83 10.65
CA LEU A 61 -0.09 1.70 11.32
C LEU A 61 -1.49 1.45 10.76
N PRO A 62 -1.93 0.19 10.68
CA PRO A 62 -3.30 -0.14 10.35
C PRO A 62 -4.26 0.30 11.47
N ARG A 63 -5.54 0.45 11.11
CA ARG A 63 -6.60 0.87 12.04
C ARG A 63 -7.71 -0.17 12.09
N LEU A 64 -8.22 -0.39 13.29
CA LEU A 64 -9.40 -1.21 13.54
C LEU A 64 -10.52 -0.32 14.08
N PHE A 65 -11.70 -0.42 13.50
CA PHE A 65 -12.89 0.32 13.92
C PHE A 65 -14.03 -0.65 14.23
N ALA A 66 -14.65 -0.45 15.37
CA ALA A 66 -15.95 -1.03 15.69
C ALA A 66 -17.03 -0.06 15.18
N LEU A 67 -17.71 -0.39 14.09
CA LEU A 67 -18.68 0.50 13.44
C LEU A 67 -20.08 0.36 14.03
N SER A 68 -20.46 -0.86 14.39
CA SER A 68 -21.71 -1.20 15.09
C SER A 68 -21.54 -2.61 15.70
N PRO A 69 -22.50 -3.07 16.52
CA PRO A 69 -22.47 -4.45 17.01
C PRO A 69 -22.32 -5.46 15.88
N GLY A 70 -21.28 -6.29 15.95
CA GLY A 70 -20.96 -7.29 14.93
C GLY A 70 -20.34 -6.77 13.63
N LEU A 71 -20.11 -5.45 13.49
CA LEU A 71 -19.53 -4.85 12.29
C LEU A 71 -18.20 -4.19 12.60
N TRP A 72 -17.15 -4.76 12.05
CA TRP A 72 -15.77 -4.29 12.18
C TRP A 72 -15.18 -3.87 10.85
N ALA A 73 -14.33 -2.87 10.85
CA ALA A 73 -13.57 -2.46 9.69
C ALA A 73 -12.07 -2.37 10.04
N ALA A 74 -11.27 -3.08 9.27
CA ALA A 74 -9.82 -2.97 9.33
C ALA A 74 -9.32 -2.33 8.05
N VAL A 75 -8.64 -1.22 8.17
CA VAL A 75 -8.25 -0.39 7.02
C VAL A 75 -6.84 0.16 7.19
N GLN A 76 -6.36 0.84 6.14
CA GLN A 76 -5.10 1.58 6.19
C GLN A 76 -3.88 0.68 6.39
N CYS A 77 -3.83 -0.42 5.67
CA CYS A 77 -2.69 -1.35 5.68
C CYS A 77 -1.39 -0.75 5.10
N ASN A 78 -1.41 0.52 4.69
CA ASN A 78 -0.24 1.29 4.25
C ASN A 78 0.58 0.61 3.13
N GLY A 79 -0.09 -0.10 2.23
CA GLY A 79 0.53 -0.85 1.14
C GLY A 79 1.03 -2.24 1.51
N LYS A 80 0.85 -2.68 2.76
CA LYS A 80 1.25 -4.01 3.25
C LYS A 80 0.06 -4.98 3.34
N GLY A 81 -1.02 -4.72 2.60
CA GLY A 81 -2.31 -5.41 2.76
C GLY A 81 -2.23 -6.92 2.68
N VAL A 82 -1.48 -7.47 1.72
CA VAL A 82 -1.36 -8.94 1.57
C VAL A 82 -0.79 -9.57 2.84
N ALA A 83 0.37 -9.10 3.30
CA ALA A 83 1.01 -9.66 4.49
C ALA A 83 0.17 -9.44 5.76
N TRP A 84 -0.33 -8.21 5.93
CA TRP A 84 -1.10 -7.88 7.14
C TRP A 84 -2.44 -8.62 7.21
N CYS A 85 -3.22 -8.64 6.11
CA CYS A 85 -4.50 -9.33 6.10
C CYS A 85 -4.36 -10.85 6.27
N THR A 86 -3.30 -11.44 5.69
CA THR A 86 -3.02 -12.87 5.87
C THR A 86 -2.65 -13.17 7.33
N ALA A 87 -1.75 -12.40 7.92
CA ALA A 87 -1.29 -12.61 9.29
C ALA A 87 -2.39 -12.34 10.33
N SER A 88 -3.25 -11.34 10.09
CA SER A 88 -4.32 -10.97 11.03
C SER A 88 -5.62 -11.77 10.84
N GLY A 89 -5.74 -12.56 9.77
CA GLY A 89 -6.95 -13.34 9.49
C GLY A 89 -7.48 -14.18 10.64
N PRO A 90 -6.66 -15.02 11.30
CA PRO A 90 -7.10 -15.80 12.47
C PRO A 90 -7.64 -14.92 13.60
N ALA A 91 -6.93 -13.83 13.94
CA ALA A 91 -7.38 -12.90 14.97
C ALA A 91 -8.71 -12.20 14.63
N PHE A 92 -8.97 -11.94 13.33
CA PHE A 92 -10.29 -11.47 12.91
C PHE A 92 -11.38 -12.52 13.04
N ALA A 93 -11.07 -13.79 12.80
CA ALA A 93 -12.03 -14.87 13.01
C ALA A 93 -12.41 -14.95 14.51
N ASP A 94 -11.44 -14.89 15.40
CA ASP A 94 -11.67 -14.88 16.86
C ASP A 94 -12.49 -13.64 17.28
N LEU A 95 -12.16 -12.46 16.77
CA LEU A 95 -12.91 -11.23 17.02
C LEU A 95 -14.39 -11.35 16.61
N LEU A 96 -14.66 -11.92 15.44
CA LEU A 96 -16.01 -12.08 14.91
C LEU A 96 -16.81 -13.14 15.64
N THR A 97 -16.14 -14.09 16.31
CA THR A 97 -16.75 -15.11 17.16
C THR A 97 -16.88 -14.70 18.62
N GLY A 98 -16.52 -13.44 18.96
CA GLY A 98 -16.79 -12.83 20.25
C GLY A 98 -15.60 -12.73 21.21
N ALA A 99 -14.38 -12.97 20.74
CA ALA A 99 -13.20 -12.75 21.56
C ALA A 99 -13.00 -11.25 21.88
N ASP A 100 -12.46 -10.97 23.08
CA ASP A 100 -12.12 -9.59 23.45
C ASP A 100 -11.00 -9.05 22.53
N PRO A 101 -11.24 -7.95 21.80
CA PRO A 101 -10.23 -7.37 20.90
C PRO A 101 -8.93 -6.98 21.60
N ARG A 102 -8.95 -6.73 22.92
CA ARG A 102 -7.77 -6.37 23.69
C ARG A 102 -6.77 -7.54 23.85
N GLY A 103 -7.25 -8.75 23.77
CA GLY A 103 -6.43 -9.97 23.84
C GLY A 103 -5.89 -10.45 22.49
N LEU A 104 -6.29 -9.81 21.39
CA LEU A 104 -5.92 -10.22 20.05
C LEU A 104 -4.72 -9.43 19.53
N PRO A 105 -3.90 -10.01 18.63
CA PRO A 105 -2.79 -9.30 17.97
C PRO A 105 -3.31 -8.36 16.85
N LEU A 106 -4.26 -7.53 17.20
CA LEU A 106 -4.88 -6.51 16.34
C LEU A 106 -4.63 -5.12 16.92
N PRO A 107 -4.66 -4.08 16.08
CA PRO A 107 -4.67 -2.71 16.61
C PRO A 107 -5.84 -2.52 17.57
N PRO A 108 -5.69 -1.70 18.62
CA PRO A 108 -6.81 -1.39 19.49
C PRO A 108 -7.93 -0.71 18.68
N PRO A 109 -9.19 -1.01 18.97
CA PRO A 109 -10.32 -0.34 18.33
C PRO A 109 -10.28 1.16 18.57
N GLU A 110 -10.41 1.93 17.50
CA GLU A 110 -10.44 3.40 17.55
C GLU A 110 -11.81 3.94 17.15
N PRO A 111 -12.21 5.09 17.68
CA PRO A 111 -13.36 5.81 17.18
C PRO A 111 -13.07 6.39 15.79
N LEU A 112 -14.09 6.43 14.93
CA LEU A 112 -13.98 7.13 13.65
C LEU A 112 -13.77 8.63 13.91
N ARG A 113 -12.63 9.12 13.42
CA ARG A 113 -12.31 10.55 13.47
C ARG A 113 -11.99 11.04 12.06
N PRO A 114 -12.59 12.16 11.63
CA PRO A 114 -12.22 12.75 10.36
C PRO A 114 -10.77 13.22 10.41
N ILE A 115 -10.04 12.98 9.33
CA ILE A 115 -8.67 13.49 9.19
C ILE A 115 -8.77 15.00 8.98
N PRO A 116 -8.15 15.82 9.84
CA PRO A 116 -8.16 17.27 9.67
C PRO A 116 -7.60 17.65 8.29
N LEU A 117 -8.21 18.66 7.68
CA LEU A 117 -7.78 19.17 6.38
C LEU A 117 -7.63 18.08 5.28
N HIS A 118 -8.47 17.03 5.34
CA HIS A 118 -8.45 15.94 4.36
C HIS A 118 -8.48 16.40 2.89
N PRO A 119 -9.12 17.50 2.48
CA PRO A 119 -9.02 18.02 1.12
C PRO A 119 -7.58 18.31 0.68
N LEU A 120 -6.69 18.68 1.60
CA LEU A 120 -5.28 18.97 1.33
C LEU A 120 -4.37 17.72 1.32
N ARG A 121 -4.93 16.51 1.42
CA ARG A 121 -4.18 15.25 1.49
C ARG A 121 -3.13 15.07 0.38
N GLN A 122 -3.41 15.58 -0.82
CA GLN A 122 -2.45 15.51 -1.93
C GLN A 122 -1.24 16.42 -1.70
N ALA A 123 -1.44 17.60 -1.13
CA ALA A 123 -0.38 18.53 -0.79
C ALA A 123 0.54 17.94 0.29
N TYR A 124 -0.04 17.36 1.35
CA TYR A 124 0.75 16.68 2.39
C TYR A 124 1.57 15.51 1.83
N ALA A 125 0.95 14.69 0.99
CA ALA A 125 1.63 13.55 0.38
C ALA A 125 2.75 14.01 -0.57
N ALA A 126 2.56 15.11 -1.29
CA ALA A 126 3.58 15.70 -2.15
C ALA A 126 4.75 16.26 -1.32
N ALA A 127 4.46 17.06 -0.29
CA ALA A 127 5.46 17.63 0.60
C ALA A 127 6.28 16.53 1.30
N GLY A 128 5.62 15.52 1.87
CA GLY A 128 6.29 14.38 2.49
C GLY A 128 7.15 13.58 1.51
N SER A 129 6.70 13.42 0.27
CA SER A 129 7.48 12.73 -0.77
C SER A 129 8.71 13.53 -1.20
N LEU A 130 8.61 14.86 -1.27
CA LEU A 130 9.74 15.74 -1.57
C LEU A 130 10.75 15.72 -0.42
N TRP A 131 10.29 15.82 0.81
CA TRP A 131 11.15 15.75 1.99
C TRP A 131 11.93 14.43 2.07
N LEU A 132 11.27 13.29 1.85
CA LEU A 132 11.93 11.99 1.82
C LEU A 132 12.99 11.90 0.72
N ARG A 133 12.69 12.40 -0.49
CA ARG A 133 13.67 12.44 -1.59
C ARG A 133 14.89 13.31 -1.28
N ALA A 134 14.67 14.46 -0.65
CA ALA A 134 15.76 15.34 -0.24
C ALA A 134 16.65 14.65 0.80
N ARG A 135 16.04 13.99 1.80
CA ARG A 135 16.77 13.21 2.80
C ARG A 135 17.55 12.06 2.18
N ASP A 136 16.95 11.27 1.30
CA ASP A 136 17.63 10.19 0.58
C ASP A 136 18.79 10.69 -0.28
N ALA A 137 18.70 11.91 -0.84
CA ALA A 137 19.77 12.52 -1.62
C ALA A 137 20.94 12.93 -0.72
N LEU A 138 20.66 13.50 0.45
CA LEU A 138 21.69 13.86 1.44
C LEU A 138 22.41 12.63 2.00
N GLU A 139 21.68 11.57 2.32
CA GLU A 139 22.25 10.31 2.82
C GLU A 139 23.14 9.58 1.79
N ARG A 140 22.92 9.82 0.48
CA ARG A 140 23.80 9.28 -0.58
C ARG A 140 25.04 10.13 -0.86
N ALA A 141 25.02 11.38 -0.44
CA ALA A 141 26.13 12.31 -0.65
C ALA A 141 27.11 12.31 0.54
N ALA A 142 26.75 11.71 1.65
CA ALA A 142 27.55 11.50 2.85
C ALA A 142 28.27 10.15 2.82
#